data_25ccdb624bc385fda03f1faa009acc0d
#
_entry.id   25ccdb624bc385fda03f1faa009acc0d
#
_cell.length_a   1.000
_cell.length_b   1.000
_cell.length_c   1.000
_cell.angle_alpha   90.00
_cell.angle_beta   90.00
_cell.angle_gamma   90.00
#
_symmetry.space_group_name_H-M   'P 1'
#
loop_
_entity.id
_entity.type
_entity.pdbx_description
1 polymer ?
#
loop_
_entity_poly.entity_id
_entity_poly.type
_entity_poly.pdbx_seq_one_letter_code
_entity_poly.pdbx_strand_id
1 'polypeptide(L)'
;MIMSSRSFLEYRAMFALEERDLDGVVLDCAGGASGFVAEAGTRGVRAVAADPLYAHGAAVLSERLSAGLEQGDAMIDANAERFVWTWYGSAERRHELRRAARRAFAADIRRRPGSYLAAGLPRLPLAARSVDLVLCSHLLFTWADRLDQEWHRAAITELARVSRGEVRIFPLVRMGDGEPVPFLGALLADLRAAGLSCEVRQVPYEFQRGARHLLAVTGSRTG
;
A
#
# COMPACT_ATOMS: atom_id res chain seq x y z
N MET A 1 11.33 5.06 -8.50
CA MET A 1 10.47 4.35 -7.51
C MET A 1 10.34 2.91 -7.98
N ILE A 2 10.60 1.94 -7.12
CA ILE A 2 10.50 0.52 -7.47
C ILE A 2 9.02 0.15 -7.48
N MET A 3 8.51 -0.30 -8.63
CA MET A 3 7.15 -0.86 -8.71
C MET A 3 7.14 -2.23 -8.03
N SER A 4 6.13 -2.49 -7.22
CA SER A 4 5.93 -3.80 -6.59
C SER A 4 4.56 -4.36 -6.96
N SER A 5 4.51 -5.67 -7.18
CA SER A 5 3.28 -6.39 -7.48
C SER A 5 2.91 -7.31 -6.32
N ARG A 6 2.14 -6.80 -5.37
CA ARG A 6 1.71 -7.58 -4.21
C ARG A 6 0.36 -8.23 -4.46
N SER A 7 0.20 -9.45 -3.95
CA SER A 7 -1.03 -10.22 -4.03
C SER A 7 -2.04 -9.77 -2.97
N PHE A 8 -3.29 -10.19 -3.14
CA PHE A 8 -4.34 -10.03 -2.13
C PHE A 8 -3.97 -10.68 -0.79
N LEU A 9 -3.31 -11.84 -0.81
CA LEU A 9 -2.86 -12.52 0.40
C LEU A 9 -1.81 -11.72 1.17
N GLU A 10 -0.87 -11.08 0.47
CA GLU A 10 0.09 -10.17 1.10
C GLU A 10 -0.61 -8.96 1.73
N TYR A 11 -1.59 -8.37 1.04
CA TYR A 11 -2.39 -7.27 1.58
C TYR A 11 -3.15 -7.69 2.84
N ARG A 12 -3.81 -8.85 2.83
CA ARG A 12 -4.48 -9.37 4.03
C ARG A 12 -3.51 -9.47 5.22
N ALA A 13 -2.30 -9.95 5.01
CA ALA A 13 -1.31 -10.10 6.07
C ALA A 13 -0.69 -8.75 6.49
N MET A 14 -0.29 -7.89 5.53
CA MET A 14 0.31 -6.58 5.80
C MET A 14 -0.63 -5.62 6.54
N PHE A 15 -1.91 -5.69 6.24
CA PHE A 15 -2.91 -4.80 6.80
C PHE A 15 -3.82 -5.47 7.83
N ALA A 16 -3.55 -6.74 8.19
CA ALA A 16 -4.38 -7.54 9.10
C ALA A 16 -5.86 -7.46 8.72
N LEU A 17 -6.18 -7.66 7.42
CA LEU A 17 -7.55 -7.53 6.92
C LEU A 17 -8.40 -8.72 7.32
N GLU A 18 -9.55 -8.43 7.88
CA GLU A 18 -10.64 -9.36 8.14
C GLU A 18 -11.74 -9.22 7.08
N GLU A 19 -12.66 -10.18 6.98
CA GLU A 19 -13.76 -10.13 6.00
C GLU A 19 -14.59 -8.86 6.14
N ARG A 20 -14.93 -8.45 7.36
CA ARG A 20 -15.69 -7.21 7.64
C ARG A 20 -15.02 -5.92 7.14
N ASP A 21 -13.68 -5.90 7.02
CA ASP A 21 -12.94 -4.75 6.49
C ASP A 21 -13.19 -4.56 4.98
N LEU A 22 -13.71 -5.60 4.32
CA LEU A 22 -13.90 -5.68 2.88
C LEU A 22 -15.37 -5.50 2.44
N ASP A 23 -16.27 -5.28 3.37
CA ASP A 23 -17.73 -5.11 3.09
C ASP A 23 -18.02 -3.81 2.31
N GLY A 24 -17.15 -2.80 2.48
CA GLY A 24 -17.29 -1.48 1.86
C GLY A 24 -16.47 -1.30 0.58
N VAL A 25 -16.24 -0.03 0.25
CA VAL A 25 -15.34 0.37 -0.85
C VAL A 25 -13.92 0.53 -0.30
N VAL A 26 -12.95 -0.20 -0.85
CA VAL A 26 -11.54 -0.15 -0.46
C VAL A 26 -10.75 0.66 -1.49
N LEU A 27 -9.98 1.63 -1.02
CA LEU A 27 -8.99 2.36 -1.82
C LEU A 27 -7.59 1.82 -1.56
N ASP A 28 -6.91 1.32 -2.59
CA ASP A 28 -5.47 1.02 -2.59
C ASP A 28 -4.70 2.25 -3.10
N CYS A 29 -4.16 3.07 -2.19
CA CYS A 29 -3.47 4.31 -2.54
C CYS A 29 -1.96 4.10 -2.60
N ALA A 30 -1.37 4.51 -3.73
CA ALA A 30 -0.10 4.09 -4.27
C ALA A 30 -0.13 2.59 -4.62
N GLY A 31 -1.19 2.17 -5.33
CA GLY A 31 -1.43 0.77 -5.68
C GLY A 31 -0.37 0.16 -6.60
N GLY A 32 0.33 0.97 -7.40
CA GLY A 32 1.37 0.49 -8.31
C GLY A 32 0.86 -0.62 -9.22
N ALA A 33 1.59 -1.74 -9.27
CA ALA A 33 1.21 -2.95 -10.02
C ALA A 33 0.66 -4.06 -9.12
N SER A 34 0.02 -3.69 -8.00
CA SER A 34 -0.60 -4.62 -7.07
C SER A 34 -1.72 -5.44 -7.73
N GLY A 35 -1.78 -6.72 -7.44
CA GLY A 35 -2.91 -7.58 -7.80
C GLY A 35 -4.12 -7.41 -6.89
N PHE A 36 -4.03 -6.58 -5.84
CA PHE A 36 -5.06 -6.47 -4.81
C PHE A 36 -6.44 -6.16 -5.40
N VAL A 37 -6.57 -5.07 -6.19
CA VAL A 37 -7.86 -4.66 -6.77
C VAL A 37 -8.43 -5.72 -7.71
N ALA A 38 -7.56 -6.34 -8.53
CA ALA A 38 -7.96 -7.40 -9.44
C ALA A 38 -8.51 -8.63 -8.70
N GLU A 39 -7.75 -9.10 -7.71
CA GLU A 39 -8.09 -10.28 -6.92
C GLU A 39 -9.27 -10.01 -5.96
N ALA A 40 -9.39 -8.80 -5.40
CA ALA A 40 -10.54 -8.35 -4.61
C ALA A 40 -11.83 -8.42 -5.44
N GLY A 41 -11.79 -7.93 -6.69
CA GLY A 41 -12.94 -7.98 -7.58
C GLY A 41 -13.43 -9.40 -7.88
N THR A 42 -12.54 -10.41 -7.96
CA THR A 42 -12.96 -11.81 -8.12
C THR A 42 -13.65 -12.39 -6.88
N ARG A 43 -13.51 -11.73 -5.74
CA ARG A 43 -14.14 -12.07 -4.45
C ARG A 43 -15.39 -11.25 -4.14
N GLY A 44 -15.85 -10.42 -5.11
CA GLY A 44 -16.98 -9.53 -4.90
C GLY A 44 -16.70 -8.28 -4.09
N VAL A 45 -15.43 -8.03 -3.73
CA VAL A 45 -15.01 -6.84 -2.99
C VAL A 45 -14.92 -5.64 -3.92
N ARG A 46 -15.51 -4.53 -3.54
CA ARG A 46 -15.44 -3.26 -4.26
C ARG A 46 -14.11 -2.55 -3.94
N ALA A 47 -13.15 -2.64 -4.84
CA ALA A 47 -11.85 -2.01 -4.65
C ALA A 47 -11.48 -1.14 -5.86
N VAL A 48 -10.82 -0.02 -5.58
CA VAL A 48 -10.23 0.90 -6.57
C VAL A 48 -8.78 1.19 -6.17
N ALA A 49 -7.92 1.47 -7.16
CA ALA A 49 -6.54 1.86 -6.91
C ALA A 49 -6.28 3.29 -7.40
N ALA A 50 -5.43 4.03 -6.67
CA ALA A 50 -4.93 5.32 -7.09
C ALA A 50 -3.40 5.29 -7.15
N ASP A 51 -2.83 5.61 -8.33
CA ASP A 51 -1.39 5.75 -8.54
C ASP A 51 -1.12 6.64 -9.75
N PRO A 52 -0.13 7.56 -9.71
CA PRO A 52 0.24 8.38 -10.87
C PRO A 52 0.63 7.57 -12.11
N LEU A 53 1.12 6.35 -11.91
CA LEU A 53 1.51 5.44 -13.01
C LEU A 53 0.36 5.11 -13.95
N TYR A 54 -0.88 5.14 -13.49
CA TYR A 54 -2.05 4.79 -14.32
C TYR A 54 -2.33 5.80 -15.45
N ALA A 55 -1.69 6.98 -15.41
CA ALA A 55 -1.72 7.92 -16.53
C ALA A 55 -1.05 7.38 -17.82
N HIS A 56 -0.20 6.35 -17.70
CA HIS A 56 0.58 5.83 -18.84
C HIS A 56 -0.13 4.77 -19.67
N GLY A 57 -1.37 4.48 -19.47
CA GLY A 57 -2.10 3.46 -20.21
C GLY A 57 -1.57 2.02 -20.03
N ALA A 58 -2.44 1.03 -20.24
CA ALA A 58 -2.18 -0.36 -19.89
C ALA A 58 -0.99 -1.01 -20.66
N ALA A 59 -0.74 -0.62 -21.92
CA ALA A 59 0.33 -1.18 -22.73
C ALA A 59 1.72 -0.78 -22.20
N VAL A 60 1.93 0.51 -21.97
CA VAL A 60 3.18 1.06 -21.43
C VAL A 60 3.45 0.54 -20.00
N LEU A 61 2.39 0.40 -19.19
CA LEU A 61 2.50 -0.19 -17.87
C LEU A 61 2.96 -1.65 -17.94
N SER A 62 2.42 -2.45 -18.86
CA SER A 62 2.80 -3.87 -19.01
C SER A 62 4.28 -4.03 -19.36
N GLU A 63 4.81 -3.19 -20.24
CA GLU A 63 6.22 -3.22 -20.64
C GLU A 63 7.16 -2.79 -19.50
N ARG A 64 6.87 -1.67 -18.84
CA ARG A 64 7.66 -1.18 -17.70
C ARG A 64 7.64 -2.14 -16.51
N LEU A 65 6.51 -2.83 -16.30
CA LEU A 65 6.35 -3.82 -15.25
C LEU A 65 7.29 -5.02 -15.45
N SER A 66 7.43 -5.51 -16.67
CA SER A 66 8.25 -6.69 -16.95
C SER A 66 9.72 -6.44 -16.60
N ALA A 67 10.29 -5.34 -17.07
CA ALA A 67 11.69 -5.00 -16.83
C ALA A 67 12.00 -4.65 -15.35
N GLY A 68 11.15 -3.86 -14.69
CA GLY A 68 11.41 -3.39 -13.32
C GLY A 68 11.26 -4.48 -12.26
N LEU A 69 10.45 -5.49 -12.52
CA LEU A 69 10.17 -6.54 -11.55
C LEU A 69 11.23 -7.65 -11.56
N GLU A 70 11.81 -7.95 -12.72
CA GLU A 70 12.94 -8.87 -12.82
C GLU A 70 14.18 -8.33 -12.08
N GLN A 71 14.44 -7.03 -12.22
CA GLN A 71 15.52 -6.37 -11.46
C GLN A 71 15.25 -6.37 -9.95
N GLY A 72 14.00 -6.12 -9.53
CA GLY A 72 13.62 -6.14 -8.11
C GLY A 72 13.73 -7.53 -7.49
N ASP A 73 13.33 -8.57 -8.21
CA ASP A 73 13.43 -9.95 -7.75
C ASP A 73 14.90 -10.38 -7.67
N ALA A 74 15.72 -10.11 -8.69
CA ALA A 74 17.16 -10.40 -8.68
C ALA A 74 17.92 -9.68 -7.53
N MET A 75 17.54 -8.42 -7.24
CA MET A 75 18.12 -7.68 -6.11
C MET A 75 17.79 -8.34 -4.76
N ILE A 76 16.57 -8.81 -4.59
CA ILE A 76 16.14 -9.49 -3.36
C ILE A 76 16.85 -10.82 -3.21
N ASP A 77 16.96 -11.61 -4.29
CA ASP A 77 17.63 -12.90 -4.30
C ASP A 77 19.12 -12.75 -3.99
N ALA A 78 19.78 -11.74 -4.53
CA ALA A 78 21.18 -11.42 -4.26
C ALA A 78 21.44 -10.94 -2.81
N ASN A 79 20.41 -10.60 -2.06
CA ASN A 79 20.49 -10.11 -0.67
C ASN A 79 19.50 -10.85 0.25
N ALA A 80 19.26 -12.12 -0.01
CA ALA A 80 18.21 -12.91 0.65
C ALA A 80 18.33 -12.93 2.18
N GLU A 81 19.56 -12.87 2.71
CA GLU A 81 19.87 -12.86 4.14
C GLU A 81 19.40 -11.57 4.87
N ARG A 82 19.12 -10.51 4.13
CA ARG A 82 18.60 -9.23 4.68
C ARG A 82 17.10 -9.26 4.93
N PHE A 83 16.39 -10.29 4.44
CA PHE A 83 14.94 -10.40 4.50
C PHE A 83 14.49 -11.51 5.45
N VAL A 84 13.26 -11.40 5.94
CA VAL A 84 12.60 -12.40 6.79
C VAL A 84 11.68 -13.23 5.90
N TRP A 85 11.97 -14.53 5.81
CA TRP A 85 11.25 -15.42 4.90
C TRP A 85 10.11 -16.22 5.56
N THR A 86 9.91 -16.06 6.86
CA THR A 86 8.93 -16.83 7.64
C THR A 86 7.53 -16.82 7.03
N TRP A 87 7.06 -15.66 6.57
CA TRP A 87 5.73 -15.56 6.00
C TRP A 87 5.62 -16.21 4.62
N TYR A 88 6.61 -16.06 3.77
CA TYR A 88 6.62 -16.68 2.44
C TYR A 88 6.99 -18.16 2.48
N GLY A 89 7.83 -18.59 3.41
CA GLY A 89 8.43 -19.90 3.47
C GLY A 89 9.63 -20.06 2.54
N SER A 90 9.59 -19.53 1.31
CA SER A 90 10.69 -19.58 0.36
C SER A 90 10.68 -18.42 -0.65
N ALA A 91 11.80 -18.22 -1.37
CA ALA A 91 11.92 -17.26 -2.44
C ALA A 91 11.01 -17.62 -3.63
N GLU A 92 10.93 -18.91 -3.98
CA GLU A 92 10.09 -19.43 -5.05
C GLU A 92 8.62 -19.09 -4.82
N ARG A 93 8.13 -19.29 -3.59
CA ARG A 93 6.75 -18.95 -3.22
C ARG A 93 6.48 -17.48 -3.35
N ARG A 94 7.44 -16.63 -2.94
CA ARG A 94 7.33 -15.18 -3.12
C ARG A 94 7.25 -14.82 -4.61
N HIS A 95 8.11 -15.40 -5.45
CA HIS A 95 8.12 -15.17 -6.89
C HIS A 95 6.82 -15.62 -7.55
N GLU A 96 6.25 -16.76 -7.14
CA GLU A 96 4.95 -17.23 -7.62
C GLU A 96 3.83 -16.25 -7.33
N LEU A 97 3.71 -15.81 -6.07
CA LEU A 97 2.70 -14.83 -5.64
C LEU A 97 2.83 -13.51 -6.42
N ARG A 98 4.06 -13.02 -6.59
CA ARG A 98 4.34 -11.78 -7.31
C ARG A 98 4.02 -11.88 -8.80
N ARG A 99 4.37 -12.99 -9.44
CA ARG A 99 4.03 -13.25 -10.86
C ARG A 99 2.51 -13.37 -11.05
N ALA A 100 1.81 -14.05 -10.14
CA ALA A 100 0.36 -14.18 -10.20
C ALA A 100 -0.33 -12.80 -10.04
N ALA A 101 0.06 -12.02 -9.04
CA ALA A 101 -0.46 -10.67 -8.79
C ALA A 101 -0.25 -9.74 -10.01
N ARG A 102 0.94 -9.80 -10.62
CA ARG A 102 1.26 -9.04 -11.83
C ARG A 102 0.35 -9.39 -13.01
N ARG A 103 0.13 -10.69 -13.26
CA ARG A 103 -0.78 -11.14 -14.31
C ARG A 103 -2.21 -10.68 -14.04
N ALA A 104 -2.67 -10.79 -12.79
CA ALA A 104 -3.99 -10.33 -12.39
C ALA A 104 -4.16 -8.82 -12.63
N PHE A 105 -3.21 -7.99 -12.18
CA PHE A 105 -3.21 -6.56 -12.45
C PHE A 105 -3.24 -6.23 -13.95
N ALA A 106 -2.33 -6.82 -14.75
CA ALA A 106 -2.20 -6.53 -16.16
C ALA A 106 -3.46 -6.90 -16.97
N ALA A 107 -4.15 -7.97 -16.58
CA ALA A 107 -5.42 -8.35 -17.16
C ALA A 107 -6.56 -7.41 -16.75
N ASP A 108 -6.58 -7.04 -15.48
CA ASP A 108 -7.69 -6.30 -14.89
C ASP A 108 -7.71 -4.82 -15.29
N ILE A 109 -6.57 -4.14 -15.34
CA ILE A 109 -6.48 -2.74 -15.77
C ILE A 109 -6.95 -2.52 -17.19
N ARG A 110 -6.82 -3.56 -18.06
CA ARG A 110 -7.36 -3.53 -19.42
C ARG A 110 -8.89 -3.74 -19.45
N ARG A 111 -9.39 -4.60 -18.56
CA ARG A 111 -10.80 -4.99 -18.50
C ARG A 111 -11.65 -3.98 -17.73
N ARG A 112 -11.11 -3.42 -16.66
CA ARG A 112 -11.79 -2.51 -15.74
C ARG A 112 -10.97 -1.23 -15.49
N PRO A 113 -10.64 -0.44 -16.54
CA PRO A 113 -9.78 0.74 -16.38
C PRO A 113 -10.36 1.76 -15.38
N GLY A 114 -11.67 1.83 -15.24
CA GLY A 114 -12.34 2.70 -14.25
C GLY A 114 -12.07 2.34 -12.78
N SER A 115 -11.47 1.19 -12.50
CA SER A 115 -11.02 0.83 -11.14
C SER A 115 -9.60 1.35 -10.82
N TYR A 116 -8.95 2.04 -11.74
CA TYR A 116 -7.57 2.53 -11.62
C TYR A 116 -7.49 4.02 -11.92
N LEU A 117 -7.30 4.81 -10.86
CA LEU A 117 -7.31 6.26 -10.91
C LEU A 117 -5.88 6.81 -11.05
N ALA A 118 -5.62 7.57 -12.11
CA ALA A 118 -4.35 8.28 -12.31
C ALA A 118 -4.26 9.48 -11.35
N ALA A 119 -3.87 9.23 -10.11
CA ALA A 119 -3.79 10.24 -9.05
C ALA A 119 -2.74 9.85 -8.02
N GLY A 120 -2.25 10.84 -7.27
CA GLY A 120 -1.25 10.62 -6.22
C GLY A 120 -1.36 11.58 -5.06
N LEU A 121 -0.78 11.17 -3.93
CA LEU A 121 -0.67 11.99 -2.75
C LEU A 121 0.25 13.20 -2.99
N PRO A 122 0.05 14.29 -2.29
CA PRO A 122 -0.86 14.47 -1.16
C PRO A 122 -2.27 14.98 -1.53
N ARG A 123 -2.73 14.82 -2.77
CA ARG A 123 -4.08 15.26 -3.22
C ARG A 123 -4.72 14.22 -4.11
N LEU A 124 -5.92 13.77 -3.73
CA LEU A 124 -6.71 12.81 -4.48
C LEU A 124 -8.00 13.46 -5.04
N PRO A 125 -8.36 13.23 -6.31
CA PRO A 125 -9.59 13.74 -6.91
C PRO A 125 -10.80 12.91 -6.47
N LEU A 126 -10.92 12.69 -5.17
CA LEU A 126 -11.99 11.94 -4.53
C LEU A 126 -12.73 12.83 -3.53
N ALA A 127 -14.04 12.67 -3.45
CA ALA A 127 -14.85 13.38 -2.47
C ALA A 127 -14.43 12.98 -1.04
N ALA A 128 -14.63 13.86 -0.07
CA ALA A 128 -14.46 13.50 1.33
C ALA A 128 -15.40 12.34 1.70
N ARG A 129 -14.90 11.43 2.53
CA ARG A 129 -15.69 10.29 3.05
C ARG A 129 -16.34 9.45 1.93
N SER A 130 -15.62 9.21 0.82
CA SER A 130 -16.13 8.48 -0.35
C SER A 130 -15.79 6.99 -0.34
N VAL A 131 -14.81 6.55 0.47
CA VAL A 131 -14.38 5.15 0.61
C VAL A 131 -14.43 4.71 2.06
N ASP A 132 -14.61 3.40 2.30
CA ASP A 132 -14.78 2.86 3.66
C ASP A 132 -13.44 2.53 4.32
N LEU A 133 -12.49 2.04 3.54
CA LEU A 133 -11.14 1.71 3.99
C LEU A 133 -10.11 2.23 2.99
N VAL A 134 -9.02 2.78 3.49
CA VAL A 134 -7.85 3.16 2.67
C VAL A 134 -6.65 2.32 3.08
N LEU A 135 -5.99 1.71 2.11
CA LEU A 135 -4.74 0.98 2.28
C LEU A 135 -3.62 1.74 1.58
N CYS A 136 -2.52 2.00 2.27
CA CYS A 136 -1.34 2.64 1.68
C CYS A 136 -0.10 1.79 1.94
N SER A 137 0.39 1.12 0.87
CA SER A 137 1.48 0.15 0.93
C SER A 137 2.79 0.74 0.42
N HIS A 138 3.85 0.70 1.25
CA HIS A 138 5.24 0.95 0.84
C HIS A 138 5.49 2.27 0.08
N LEU A 139 4.73 3.32 0.39
CA LEU A 139 4.98 4.67 -0.10
C LEU A 139 5.53 5.56 1.02
N LEU A 140 4.72 5.86 2.02
CA LEU A 140 5.00 6.91 2.99
C LEU A 140 6.34 6.68 3.71
N PHE A 141 6.35 5.96 4.78
CA PHE A 141 7.54 5.78 5.62
C PHE A 141 8.69 5.06 4.94
N THR A 142 8.39 4.22 3.95
CA THR A 142 9.40 3.54 3.11
C THR A 142 10.34 4.54 2.42
N TRP A 143 9.84 5.71 2.02
CA TRP A 143 10.60 6.75 1.33
C TRP A 143 10.83 7.99 2.19
N ALA A 144 10.94 7.83 3.51
CA ALA A 144 11.14 8.92 4.46
C ALA A 144 12.50 9.66 4.30
N ASP A 145 13.42 9.12 3.51
CA ASP A 145 14.65 9.79 3.07
C ASP A 145 14.40 10.86 1.99
N ARG A 146 13.25 10.82 1.30
CA ARG A 146 12.88 11.71 0.20
C ARG A 146 11.61 12.50 0.47
N LEU A 147 10.79 12.03 1.38
CA LEU A 147 9.50 12.60 1.77
C LEU A 147 9.62 13.06 3.22
N ASP A 148 9.53 14.35 3.45
CA ASP A 148 9.66 14.94 4.77
C ASP A 148 8.41 14.75 5.66
N GLN A 149 8.49 15.18 6.91
CA GLN A 149 7.39 15.08 7.87
C GLN A 149 6.14 15.84 7.41
N GLU A 150 6.31 17.02 6.81
CA GLU A 150 5.18 17.83 6.36
C GLU A 150 4.42 17.17 5.21
N TRP A 151 5.16 16.58 4.27
CA TRP A 151 4.56 15.81 3.19
C TRP A 151 3.79 14.59 3.73
N HIS A 152 4.36 13.86 4.72
CA HIS A 152 3.65 12.74 5.37
C HIS A 152 2.37 13.22 6.06
N ARG A 153 2.43 14.35 6.79
CA ARG A 153 1.26 14.94 7.45
C ARG A 153 0.18 15.27 6.43
N ALA A 154 0.52 15.97 5.35
CA ALA A 154 -0.41 16.32 4.28
C ALA A 154 -1.02 15.07 3.62
N ALA A 155 -0.21 14.06 3.31
CA ALA A 155 -0.64 12.81 2.70
C ALA A 155 -1.60 12.03 3.60
N ILE A 156 -1.27 11.86 4.88
CA ILE A 156 -2.13 11.13 5.84
C ILE A 156 -3.45 11.87 6.08
N THR A 157 -3.41 13.20 6.16
CA THR A 157 -4.62 14.02 6.27
C THR A 157 -5.54 13.84 5.05
N GLU A 158 -4.96 13.77 3.85
CA GLU A 158 -5.73 13.53 2.63
C GLU A 158 -6.34 12.12 2.60
N LEU A 159 -5.59 11.09 3.01
CA LEU A 159 -6.12 9.72 3.13
C LEU A 159 -7.26 9.66 4.14
N ALA A 160 -7.13 10.35 5.29
CA ALA A 160 -8.18 10.44 6.29
C ALA A 160 -9.41 11.24 5.78
N ARG A 161 -9.19 12.28 4.96
CA ARG A 161 -10.28 13.06 4.33
C ARG A 161 -11.17 12.20 3.43
N VAL A 162 -10.57 11.35 2.60
CA VAL A 162 -11.33 10.51 1.66
C VAL A 162 -11.95 9.29 2.32
N SER A 163 -11.43 8.84 3.46
CA SER A 163 -11.97 7.71 4.23
C SER A 163 -13.15 8.13 5.10
N ARG A 164 -14.21 7.31 5.12
CA ARG A 164 -15.27 7.40 6.12
C ARG A 164 -15.03 6.47 7.32
N GLY A 165 -14.10 5.53 7.19
CA GLY A 165 -13.71 4.56 8.19
C GLY A 165 -12.25 4.72 8.60
N GLU A 166 -11.42 3.77 8.25
CA GLU A 166 -10.03 3.67 8.66
C GLU A 166 -9.07 3.83 7.48
N VAL A 167 -7.88 4.36 7.77
CA VAL A 167 -6.71 4.36 6.89
C VAL A 167 -5.67 3.44 7.52
N ARG A 168 -5.12 2.48 6.77
CA ARG A 168 -4.03 1.61 7.21
C ARG A 168 -2.80 1.84 6.33
N ILE A 169 -1.68 2.16 6.95
CA ILE A 169 -0.40 2.49 6.29
C ILE A 169 0.66 1.50 6.72
N PHE A 170 1.31 0.83 5.77
CA PHE A 170 2.33 -0.18 6.03
C PHE A 170 3.52 -0.03 5.05
N PRO A 171 4.77 -0.26 5.47
CA PRO A 171 5.27 -0.42 6.83
C PRO A 171 5.63 0.92 7.48
N LEU A 172 6.07 0.90 8.76
CA LEU A 172 6.53 2.09 9.49
C LEU A 172 8.07 2.22 9.54
N VAL A 173 8.77 1.54 8.66
CA VAL A 173 10.23 1.53 8.57
C VAL A 173 10.71 2.03 7.23
N ARG A 174 11.93 2.58 7.21
CA ARG A 174 12.59 3.06 6.00
C ARG A 174 13.03 1.90 5.10
N MET A 175 13.09 2.17 3.80
CA MET A 175 13.66 1.22 2.86
C MET A 175 15.18 1.08 3.12
N GLY A 176 15.68 -0.13 2.99
CA GLY A 176 17.10 -0.45 3.03
C GLY A 176 17.60 -0.85 4.41
N ASP A 177 17.51 -0.02 5.42
CA ASP A 177 17.98 -0.32 6.78
C ASP A 177 16.91 -0.97 7.70
N GLY A 178 15.64 -0.77 7.39
CA GLY A 178 14.53 -1.28 8.22
C GLY A 178 14.35 -0.52 9.54
N GLU A 179 15.03 0.61 9.70
CA GLU A 179 14.94 1.41 10.91
C GLU A 179 13.65 2.22 10.97
N PRO A 180 13.15 2.50 12.17
CA PRO A 180 12.02 3.38 12.35
C PRO A 180 12.27 4.77 11.75
N VAL A 181 11.20 5.40 11.27
CA VAL A 181 11.28 6.77 10.75
C VAL A 181 11.52 7.75 11.89
N PRO A 182 12.59 8.58 11.87
CA PRO A 182 12.99 9.42 13.00
C PRO A 182 11.90 10.40 13.47
N PHE A 183 11.11 10.91 12.55
CA PHE A 183 10.05 11.87 12.84
C PHE A 183 8.68 11.23 13.15
N LEU A 184 8.59 9.91 13.24
CA LEU A 184 7.30 9.22 13.43
C LEU A 184 6.56 9.71 14.68
N GLY A 185 7.26 9.85 15.82
CA GLY A 185 6.67 10.32 17.06
C GLY A 185 6.09 11.73 16.97
N ALA A 186 6.84 12.67 16.38
CA ALA A 186 6.39 14.04 16.14
C ALA A 186 5.20 14.09 15.19
N LEU A 187 5.26 13.34 14.08
CA LEU A 187 4.17 13.23 13.11
C LEU A 187 2.87 12.72 13.77
N LEU A 188 2.95 11.69 14.61
CA LEU A 188 1.78 11.16 15.30
C LEU A 188 1.18 12.18 16.29
N ALA A 189 2.03 12.99 16.94
CA ALA A 189 1.57 14.09 17.81
C ALA A 189 0.83 15.15 16.99
N ASP A 190 1.38 15.58 15.85
CA ASP A 190 0.78 16.57 14.96
C ASP A 190 -0.59 16.09 14.42
N LEU A 191 -0.67 14.83 14.00
CA LEU A 191 -1.93 14.24 13.49
C LEU A 191 -3.00 14.17 14.59
N ARG A 192 -2.62 13.81 15.83
CA ARG A 192 -3.54 13.80 16.96
C ARG A 192 -4.01 15.21 17.34
N ALA A 193 -3.11 16.19 17.32
CA ALA A 193 -3.45 17.60 17.55
C ALA A 193 -4.43 18.13 16.47
N ALA A 194 -4.35 17.60 15.25
CA ALA A 194 -5.30 17.89 14.16
C ALA A 194 -6.62 17.09 14.27
N GLY A 195 -6.83 16.35 15.37
CA GLY A 195 -8.08 15.63 15.62
C GLY A 195 -8.15 14.23 15.00
N LEU A 196 -7.04 13.65 14.55
CA LEU A 196 -7.00 12.28 14.06
C LEU A 196 -6.65 11.30 15.20
N SER A 197 -7.30 10.14 15.25
CA SER A 197 -6.87 9.03 16.09
C SER A 197 -5.81 8.22 15.37
N CYS A 198 -4.68 7.95 16.02
CA CYS A 198 -3.53 7.25 15.45
C CYS A 198 -3.13 6.10 16.37
N GLU A 199 -3.10 4.88 15.83
CA GLU A 199 -2.73 3.65 16.55
C GLU A 199 -1.69 2.88 15.74
N VAL A 200 -0.63 2.41 16.40
CA VAL A 200 0.35 1.50 15.80
C VAL A 200 -0.05 0.08 16.16
N ARG A 201 -0.27 -0.77 15.15
CA ARG A 201 -0.69 -2.17 15.32
C ARG A 201 0.34 -3.12 14.75
N GLN A 202 0.62 -4.20 15.46
CA GLN A 202 1.42 -5.29 14.93
C GLN A 202 0.61 -6.12 13.93
N VAL A 203 1.29 -6.62 12.89
CA VAL A 203 0.66 -7.45 11.84
C VAL A 203 1.38 -8.80 11.69
N PRO A 204 0.69 -9.83 11.17
CA PRO A 204 1.28 -11.17 11.00
C PRO A 204 2.19 -11.27 9.75
N TYR A 205 2.72 -10.17 9.28
CA TYR A 205 3.58 -10.11 8.09
C TYR A 205 4.87 -9.39 8.40
N GLU A 206 5.98 -10.01 8.04
CA GLU A 206 7.29 -9.39 8.02
C GLU A 206 8.08 -9.96 6.85
N PHE A 207 8.58 -9.09 5.96
CA PHE A 207 9.51 -9.47 4.91
C PHE A 207 10.78 -8.62 4.99
N GLN A 208 10.66 -7.30 4.93
CA GLN A 208 11.76 -6.43 5.33
C GLN A 208 11.89 -6.50 6.85
N ARG A 209 13.09 -6.70 7.36
CA ARG A 209 13.34 -6.77 8.81
C ARG A 209 12.81 -5.52 9.53
N GLY A 210 12.06 -5.70 10.61
CA GLY A 210 11.39 -4.63 11.36
C GLY A 210 10.03 -4.18 10.78
N ALA A 211 9.69 -4.54 9.54
CA ALA A 211 8.42 -4.17 8.89
C ALA A 211 7.27 -5.07 9.35
N ARG A 212 6.89 -4.95 10.63
CA ARG A 212 5.83 -5.74 11.27
C ARG A 212 4.76 -4.90 11.97
N HIS A 213 4.70 -3.61 11.66
CA HIS A 213 3.70 -2.71 12.22
C HIS A 213 3.06 -1.88 11.11
N LEU A 214 1.78 -1.61 11.26
CA LEU A 214 1.04 -0.63 10.48
C LEU A 214 0.63 0.55 11.36
N LEU A 215 0.36 1.70 10.73
CA LEU A 215 -0.33 2.82 11.34
C LEU A 215 -1.80 2.77 10.92
N ALA A 216 -2.70 2.68 11.88
CA ALA A 216 -4.13 2.86 11.70
C ALA A 216 -4.52 4.29 12.06
N VAL A 217 -5.24 4.98 11.16
CA VAL A 217 -5.70 6.35 11.35
C VAL A 217 -7.20 6.42 11.12
N THR A 218 -7.92 7.06 12.03
CA THR A 218 -9.35 7.36 11.89
C THR A 218 -9.60 8.84 12.13
N GLY A 219 -10.52 9.42 11.36
CA GLY A 219 -11.01 10.77 11.63
C GLY A 219 -11.78 10.82 12.97
N SER A 220 -11.74 11.97 13.66
CA SER A 220 -12.61 12.19 14.81
C SER A 220 -14.06 12.00 14.38
N ARG A 221 -14.81 11.15 15.10
CA ARG A 221 -16.26 11.16 15.00
C ARG A 221 -16.73 12.46 15.64
N THR A 222 -16.88 13.50 14.84
CA THR A 222 -17.79 14.57 15.24
C THR A 222 -19.19 13.97 15.30
N GLY A 223 -19.69 13.79 16.53
CA GLY A 223 -21.06 13.36 16.81
C GLY A 223 -22.09 14.32 16.26
#